data_f754327cb21612e1c4000f16fadc5c58
#
_entry.id   f754327cb21612e1c4000f16fadc5c58
#
_cell.length_a   1.000
_cell.length_b   1.000
_cell.length_c   1.000
_cell.angle_alpha   90.00
_cell.angle_beta   90.00
_cell.angle_gamma   90.00
#
_symmetry.space_group_name_H-M   'P 1'
#
loop_
_entity.id
_entity.type
_entity.pdbx_description
1 polymer ?
#
loop_
_entity_poly.entity_id
_entity_poly.type
_entity_poly.pdbx_seq_one_letter_code
_entity_poly.pdbx_strand_id
1 'polypeptide(L)'
;MDQGVNNSEKTVVVSVNPNSGSSDRTQVVDELCHELETLGFSVIVLRDIDEVTQKVLELSDESASSQLATVVAAGGDGTVALLANRLPPQTPLAILPLGTENLLAKYIGLSANAKSIARMVADGQTTFIDAGKANGKMFFVMASCGFDADVVHRLHSQRKGHIRHWS
;
A
#
# COMPACT_ATOMS: atom_id res chain seq x y z
N MET A 1 24.73 27.33 -20.10
CA MET A 1 24.83 25.86 -19.94
C MET A 1 23.55 25.43 -19.28
N ASP A 2 22.64 25.00 -20.14
CA ASP A 2 21.31 24.54 -19.76
C ASP A 2 21.49 23.15 -19.16
N GLN A 3 21.36 23.05 -17.83
CA GLN A 3 21.29 21.73 -17.19
C GLN A 3 19.89 21.21 -17.51
N GLY A 4 19.80 20.36 -18.54
CA GLY A 4 18.60 19.65 -18.85
C GLY A 4 18.11 18.93 -17.60
N VAL A 5 17.03 19.42 -17.02
CA VAL A 5 16.28 18.76 -15.98
C VAL A 5 15.83 17.44 -16.59
N ASN A 6 16.46 16.36 -16.18
CA ASN A 6 16.07 15.01 -16.54
C ASN A 6 14.72 14.78 -15.86
N ASN A 7 13.65 15.13 -16.57
CA ASN A 7 12.27 14.96 -16.12
C ASN A 7 11.89 13.49 -16.35
N SER A 8 12.57 12.59 -15.61
CA SER A 8 12.17 11.18 -15.61
C SER A 8 10.75 11.11 -15.07
N GLU A 9 9.88 10.51 -15.86
CA GLU A 9 8.47 10.28 -15.52
C GLU A 9 8.40 9.50 -14.20
N LYS A 10 7.67 10.03 -13.22
CA LYS A 10 7.50 9.37 -11.91
C LYS A 10 6.30 8.44 -11.95
N THR A 11 6.54 7.19 -11.61
CA THR A 11 5.49 6.15 -11.60
C THR A 11 5.06 5.79 -10.19
N VAL A 12 3.76 5.71 -9.97
CA VAL A 12 3.14 5.17 -8.77
C VAL A 12 2.60 3.77 -9.08
N VAL A 13 2.99 2.79 -8.29
CA VAL A 13 2.45 1.43 -8.38
C VAL A 13 1.36 1.26 -7.32
N VAL A 14 0.13 1.00 -7.75
CA VAL A 14 -1.02 0.75 -6.85
C VAL A 14 -1.23 -0.75 -6.73
N SER A 15 -0.90 -1.30 -5.56
CA SER A 15 -1.13 -2.71 -5.24
C SER A 15 -2.51 -2.89 -4.62
N VAL A 16 -3.41 -3.53 -5.36
CA VAL A 16 -4.80 -3.76 -4.94
C VAL A 16 -4.96 -5.20 -4.46
N ASN A 17 -5.40 -5.39 -3.21
CA ASN A 17 -5.71 -6.72 -2.70
C ASN A 17 -6.94 -7.29 -3.42
N PRO A 18 -6.84 -8.43 -4.15
CA PRO A 18 -7.94 -9.03 -4.89
C PRO A 18 -9.14 -9.42 -4.01
N ASN A 19 -8.90 -9.69 -2.71
CA ASN A 19 -9.94 -10.06 -1.75
C ASN A 19 -10.67 -8.84 -1.15
N SER A 20 -10.32 -7.62 -1.53
CA SER A 20 -10.96 -6.38 -1.05
C SER A 20 -12.13 -5.90 -1.92
N GLY A 21 -12.74 -6.79 -2.71
CA GLY A 21 -13.75 -6.47 -3.72
C GLY A 21 -15.15 -6.16 -3.19
N SER A 22 -15.42 -4.93 -2.78
CA SER A 22 -16.75 -4.32 -2.87
C SER A 22 -16.72 -3.22 -3.94
N SER A 23 -17.85 -2.95 -4.59
CA SER A 23 -17.97 -1.88 -5.61
C SER A 23 -17.42 -0.54 -5.11
N ASP A 24 -17.70 -0.19 -3.85
CA ASP A 24 -17.27 1.07 -3.24
C ASP A 24 -15.74 1.20 -3.15
N ARG A 25 -15.02 0.09 -2.94
CA ARG A 25 -13.55 0.07 -2.87
C ARG A 25 -12.89 0.25 -4.22
N THR A 26 -13.48 -0.32 -5.25
CA THR A 26 -13.01 -0.11 -6.64
C THR A 26 -13.12 1.35 -7.01
N GLN A 27 -14.24 2.00 -6.69
CA GLN A 27 -14.44 3.42 -6.96
C GLN A 27 -13.39 4.31 -6.28
N VAL A 28 -13.02 4.02 -5.02
CA VAL A 28 -11.98 4.78 -4.30
C VAL A 28 -10.60 4.58 -4.92
N VAL A 29 -10.29 3.38 -5.43
CA VAL A 29 -9.03 3.11 -6.15
C VAL A 29 -9.02 3.88 -7.48
N ASP A 30 -10.11 3.86 -8.24
CA ASP A 30 -10.21 4.57 -9.52
C ASP A 30 -10.09 6.09 -9.32
N GLU A 31 -10.71 6.63 -8.26
CA GLU A 31 -10.56 8.03 -7.87
C GLU A 31 -9.10 8.36 -7.52
N LEU A 32 -8.40 7.49 -6.76
CA LEU A 32 -6.99 7.69 -6.45
C LEU A 32 -6.12 7.72 -7.71
N CYS A 33 -6.35 6.79 -8.63
CA CYS A 33 -5.60 6.75 -9.90
C CYS A 33 -5.79 8.04 -10.68
N HIS A 34 -7.03 8.49 -10.83
CA HIS A 34 -7.36 9.73 -11.54
C HIS A 34 -6.69 10.97 -10.88
N GLU A 35 -6.73 11.07 -9.55
CA GLU A 35 -6.08 12.20 -8.83
C GLU A 35 -4.55 12.17 -9.01
N LEU A 36 -3.92 10.98 -8.98
CA LEU A 36 -2.48 10.83 -9.21
C LEU A 36 -2.09 11.20 -10.63
N GLU A 37 -2.85 10.76 -11.64
CA GLU A 37 -2.64 11.12 -13.04
C GLU A 37 -2.78 12.64 -13.26
N THR A 38 -3.77 13.27 -12.62
CA THR A 38 -3.96 14.73 -12.64
C THR A 38 -2.78 15.48 -12.04
N LEU A 39 -2.08 14.87 -11.08
CA LEU A 39 -0.86 15.41 -10.47
C LEU A 39 0.42 15.09 -11.26
N GLY A 40 0.30 14.45 -12.43
CA GLY A 40 1.40 14.20 -13.37
C GLY A 40 2.17 12.89 -13.13
N PHE A 41 1.61 11.94 -12.39
CA PHE A 41 2.21 10.62 -12.23
C PHE A 41 1.70 9.65 -13.30
N SER A 42 2.56 8.75 -13.76
CA SER A 42 2.12 7.51 -14.39
C SER A 42 1.62 6.55 -13.30
N VAL A 43 0.48 5.91 -13.52
CA VAL A 43 -0.13 5.00 -12.54
C VAL A 43 -0.22 3.58 -13.10
N ILE A 44 0.28 2.61 -12.35
CA ILE A 44 0.21 1.20 -12.69
C ILE A 44 -0.54 0.46 -11.58
N VAL A 45 -1.68 -0.13 -11.92
CA VAL A 45 -2.51 -0.90 -10.96
C VAL A 45 -2.23 -2.39 -11.13
N LEU A 46 -1.76 -3.04 -10.06
CA LEU A 46 -1.43 -4.46 -10.04
C LEU A 46 -2.16 -5.17 -8.89
N ARG A 47 -2.49 -6.44 -9.10
CA ARG A 47 -3.24 -7.27 -8.13
C ARG A 47 -2.44 -8.47 -7.64
N ASP A 48 -1.41 -8.84 -8.35
CA ASP A 48 -0.49 -9.91 -7.98
C ASP A 48 0.75 -9.36 -7.31
N ILE A 49 1.17 -9.96 -6.21
CA ILE A 49 2.31 -9.45 -5.41
C ILE A 49 3.65 -9.67 -6.12
N ASP A 50 3.77 -10.71 -6.91
CA ASP A 50 5.01 -10.99 -7.62
C ASP A 50 5.16 -10.03 -8.80
N GLU A 51 4.05 -9.66 -9.49
CA GLU A 51 4.02 -8.59 -10.49
C GLU A 51 4.38 -7.22 -9.88
N VAL A 52 3.84 -6.90 -8.69
CA VAL A 52 4.19 -5.67 -7.95
C VAL A 52 5.69 -5.65 -7.64
N THR A 53 6.23 -6.76 -7.12
CA THR A 53 7.64 -6.85 -6.75
C THR A 53 8.54 -6.68 -7.97
N GLN A 54 8.23 -7.35 -9.07
CA GLN A 54 8.97 -7.22 -10.31
C GLN A 54 8.94 -5.79 -10.85
N LYS A 55 7.76 -5.17 -10.90
CA LYS A 55 7.61 -3.79 -11.38
C LYS A 55 8.37 -2.78 -10.51
N VAL A 56 8.38 -2.96 -9.19
CA VAL A 56 9.16 -2.12 -8.28
C VAL A 56 10.64 -2.24 -8.55
N LEU A 57 11.16 -3.46 -8.78
CA LEU A 57 12.57 -3.67 -9.12
C LEU A 57 12.93 -3.00 -10.45
N GLU A 58 12.09 -3.13 -11.47
CA GLU A 58 12.28 -2.47 -12.77
C GLU A 58 12.36 -0.94 -12.65
N LEU A 59 11.45 -0.34 -11.86
CA LEU A 59 11.36 1.11 -11.66
C LEU A 59 12.40 1.67 -10.68
N SER A 60 13.05 0.80 -9.93
CA SER A 60 14.13 1.18 -8.99
C SER A 60 15.51 1.17 -9.64
N ASP A 61 15.62 0.73 -10.89
CA ASP A 61 16.86 0.79 -11.67
C ASP A 61 17.12 2.24 -12.12
N GLU A 62 18.30 2.76 -11.82
CA GLU A 62 18.70 4.15 -12.18
C GLU A 62 18.71 4.39 -13.71
N SER A 63 18.80 3.32 -14.50
CA SER A 63 18.75 3.38 -15.97
C SER A 63 17.32 3.36 -16.54
N ALA A 64 16.30 3.15 -15.69
CA ALA A 64 14.91 3.11 -16.15
C ALA A 64 14.45 4.46 -16.71
N SER A 65 13.64 4.41 -17.76
CA SER A 65 13.04 5.60 -18.39
C SER A 65 12.03 6.31 -17.48
N SER A 66 11.49 5.60 -16.51
CA SER A 66 10.58 6.09 -15.46
C SER A 66 11.06 5.62 -14.10
N GLN A 67 10.90 6.44 -13.07
CA GLN A 67 11.35 6.15 -11.72
C GLN A 67 10.18 5.87 -10.78
N LEU A 68 10.38 4.94 -9.85
CA LEU A 68 9.39 4.69 -8.79
C LEU A 68 9.24 5.92 -7.88
N ALA A 69 8.03 6.46 -7.80
CA ALA A 69 7.68 7.46 -6.80
C ALA A 69 7.32 6.80 -5.46
N THR A 70 6.37 5.88 -5.49
CA THR A 70 5.90 5.15 -4.31
C THR A 70 5.10 3.92 -4.73
N VAL A 71 4.91 3.00 -3.80
CA VAL A 71 3.91 1.92 -3.90
C VAL A 71 2.74 2.25 -2.99
N VAL A 72 1.53 2.27 -3.52
CA VAL A 72 0.31 2.44 -2.73
C VAL A 72 -0.26 1.07 -2.35
N ALA A 73 -0.31 0.78 -1.07
CA ALA A 73 -0.99 -0.38 -0.52
C ALA A 73 -2.51 -0.11 -0.43
N ALA A 74 -3.25 -0.47 -1.48
CA ALA A 74 -4.72 -0.36 -1.50
C ALA A 74 -5.35 -1.60 -0.85
N GLY A 75 -5.45 -1.59 0.48
CA GLY A 75 -5.92 -2.72 1.26
C GLY A 75 -5.90 -2.47 2.76
N GLY A 76 -5.90 -3.53 3.56
CA GLY A 76 -5.79 -3.47 5.02
C GLY A 76 -4.37 -3.71 5.53
N ASP A 77 -4.24 -3.85 6.86
CA ASP A 77 -2.96 -4.08 7.54
C ASP A 77 -2.18 -5.28 6.97
N GLY A 78 -2.89 -6.35 6.57
CA GLY A 78 -2.27 -7.51 5.92
C GLY A 78 -1.63 -7.21 4.58
N THR A 79 -2.20 -6.30 3.79
CA THR A 79 -1.63 -5.86 2.50
C THR A 79 -0.35 -5.05 2.73
N VAL A 80 -0.36 -4.14 3.71
CA VAL A 80 0.82 -3.35 4.07
C VAL A 80 1.94 -4.26 4.56
N ALA A 81 1.63 -5.20 5.47
CA ALA A 81 2.61 -6.14 5.99
C ALA A 81 3.18 -7.05 4.88
N LEU A 82 2.35 -7.50 3.93
CA LEU A 82 2.78 -8.31 2.80
C LEU A 82 3.78 -7.54 1.92
N LEU A 83 3.43 -6.31 1.52
CA LEU A 83 4.30 -5.46 0.70
C LEU A 83 5.62 -5.16 1.40
N ALA A 84 5.59 -4.77 2.67
CA ALA A 84 6.81 -4.49 3.44
C ALA A 84 7.74 -5.71 3.57
N ASN A 85 7.20 -6.92 3.55
CA ASN A 85 8.00 -8.16 3.60
C ASN A 85 8.49 -8.65 2.22
N ARG A 86 7.95 -8.12 1.13
CA ARG A 86 8.26 -8.58 -0.25
C ARG A 86 9.07 -7.58 -1.04
N LEU A 87 8.84 -6.29 -0.80
CA LEU A 87 9.50 -5.23 -1.55
C LEU A 87 10.95 -5.02 -1.03
N PRO A 88 11.82 -4.45 -1.88
CA PRO A 88 13.14 -4.03 -1.45
C PRO A 88 13.09 -3.12 -0.22
N PRO A 89 14.06 -3.21 0.70
CA PRO A 89 14.16 -2.28 1.83
C PRO A 89 14.13 -0.81 1.35
N GLN A 90 13.48 0.06 2.14
CA GLN A 90 13.36 1.50 1.85
C GLN A 90 12.46 1.85 0.65
N THR A 91 11.75 0.89 0.05
CA THR A 91 10.70 1.22 -0.92
C THR A 91 9.64 2.11 -0.24
N PRO A 92 9.38 3.34 -0.75
CA PRO A 92 8.35 4.20 -0.17
C PRO A 92 6.96 3.55 -0.29
N LEU A 93 6.23 3.49 0.82
CA LEU A 93 4.87 2.95 0.88
C LEU A 93 3.89 4.04 1.29
N ALA A 94 2.84 4.23 0.50
CA ALA A 94 1.64 4.95 0.88
C ALA A 94 0.51 3.95 1.17
N ILE A 95 -0.44 4.31 2.03
CA ILE A 95 -1.53 3.41 2.42
C ILE A 95 -2.86 4.02 2.01
N LEU A 96 -3.63 3.32 1.18
CA LEU A 96 -5.05 3.55 0.97
C LEU A 96 -5.83 2.53 1.81
N PRO A 97 -6.38 2.93 2.97
CA PRO A 97 -6.88 2.00 3.97
C PRO A 97 -8.27 1.44 3.60
N LEU A 98 -8.30 0.36 2.84
CA LEU A 98 -9.52 -0.31 2.37
C LEU A 98 -9.85 -1.60 3.15
N GLY A 99 -9.11 -1.92 4.20
CA GLY A 99 -9.38 -3.06 5.08
C GLY A 99 -10.50 -2.78 6.09
N THR A 100 -10.71 -3.73 7.00
CA THR A 100 -11.72 -3.60 8.06
C THR A 100 -11.24 -2.73 9.21
N GLU A 101 -10.05 -3.00 9.74
CA GLU A 101 -9.54 -2.30 10.93
C GLU A 101 -8.57 -1.18 10.57
N ASN A 102 -7.62 -1.42 9.66
CA ASN A 102 -6.61 -0.45 9.20
C ASN A 102 -5.88 0.21 10.36
N LEU A 103 -5.37 -0.61 11.30
CA LEU A 103 -4.77 -0.14 12.54
C LEU A 103 -3.57 0.76 12.30
N LEU A 104 -2.70 0.41 11.36
CA LEU A 104 -1.54 1.23 11.01
C LEU A 104 -1.97 2.57 10.43
N ALA A 105 -2.92 2.56 9.50
CA ALA A 105 -3.43 3.79 8.89
C ALA A 105 -4.07 4.72 9.95
N LYS A 106 -4.85 4.17 10.86
CA LYS A 106 -5.43 4.91 12.00
C LYS A 106 -4.34 5.49 12.91
N TYR A 107 -3.31 4.70 13.21
CA TYR A 107 -2.19 5.14 14.05
C TYR A 107 -1.45 6.35 13.47
N ILE A 108 -1.25 6.37 12.14
CA ILE A 108 -0.59 7.50 11.45
C ILE A 108 -1.58 8.56 10.91
N GLY A 109 -2.86 8.46 11.25
CA GLY A 109 -3.87 9.47 10.95
C GLY A 109 -4.38 9.48 9.50
N LEU A 110 -4.26 8.36 8.76
CA LEU A 110 -4.75 8.25 7.40
C LEU A 110 -6.21 7.77 7.34
N SER A 111 -6.95 8.29 6.37
CA SER A 111 -8.32 7.88 6.04
C SER A 111 -8.41 7.42 4.57
N ALA A 112 -9.49 6.71 4.23
CA ALA A 112 -9.75 6.24 2.86
C ALA A 112 -10.21 7.39 1.94
N ASN A 113 -9.44 8.48 1.88
CA ASN A 113 -9.72 9.63 1.04
C ASN A 113 -8.68 9.69 -0.09
N ALA A 114 -9.09 9.34 -1.30
CA ALA A 114 -8.26 9.25 -2.48
C ALA A 114 -7.46 10.54 -2.74
N LYS A 115 -8.14 11.68 -2.68
CA LYS A 115 -7.55 13.00 -2.94
C LYS A 115 -6.48 13.38 -1.91
N SER A 116 -6.71 13.07 -0.64
CA SER A 116 -5.72 13.32 0.42
C SER A 116 -4.48 12.44 0.25
N ILE A 117 -4.67 11.15 -0.10
CA ILE A 117 -3.56 10.23 -0.36
C ILE A 117 -2.76 10.66 -1.60
N ALA A 118 -3.45 11.04 -2.70
CA ALA A 118 -2.76 11.52 -3.91
C ALA A 118 -1.90 12.77 -3.64
N ARG A 119 -2.42 13.72 -2.86
CA ARG A 119 -1.65 14.91 -2.45
C ARG A 119 -0.45 14.55 -1.59
N MET A 120 -0.62 13.67 -0.60
CA MET A 120 0.48 13.19 0.24
C MET A 120 1.59 12.53 -0.60
N VAL A 121 1.22 11.75 -1.61
CA VAL A 121 2.17 11.17 -2.56
C VAL A 121 2.89 12.26 -3.36
N ALA A 122 2.17 13.27 -3.83
CA ALA A 122 2.74 14.37 -4.60
C ALA A 122 3.69 15.24 -3.76
N ASP A 123 3.39 15.45 -2.48
CA ASP A 123 4.27 16.18 -1.55
C ASP A 123 5.60 15.44 -1.34
N GLY A 124 5.66 14.14 -1.58
CA GLY A 124 6.87 13.33 -1.60
C GLY A 124 7.60 13.22 -0.26
N GLN A 125 6.97 13.64 0.83
CA GLN A 125 7.57 13.52 2.16
C GLN A 125 7.38 12.11 2.71
N THR A 126 8.48 11.53 3.17
CA THR A 126 8.50 10.20 3.78
C THR A 126 8.96 10.26 5.22
N THR A 127 8.47 9.33 6.02
CA THR A 127 8.97 9.10 7.39
C THR A 127 9.26 7.62 7.59
N PHE A 128 10.21 7.33 8.45
CA PHE A 128 10.46 5.95 8.87
C PHE A 128 9.58 5.60 10.06
N ILE A 129 9.03 4.41 10.02
CA ILE A 129 8.32 3.81 11.15
C ILE A 129 9.02 2.53 11.56
N ASP A 130 9.06 2.28 12.86
CA ASP A 130 9.62 1.05 13.40
C ASP A 130 8.71 -0.15 13.07
N ALA A 131 9.33 -1.26 12.69
CA ALA A 131 8.66 -2.53 12.50
C ALA A 131 9.22 -3.56 13.47
N GLY A 132 8.35 -4.34 14.08
CA GLY A 132 8.74 -5.52 14.82
C GLY A 132 9.12 -6.67 13.86
N LYS A 133 9.93 -7.61 14.32
CA LYS A 133 10.27 -8.82 13.56
C LYS A 133 10.05 -10.07 14.38
N ALA A 134 9.25 -11.00 13.88
CA ALA A 134 8.99 -12.29 14.49
C ALA A 134 9.12 -13.39 13.42
N ASN A 135 9.91 -14.43 13.71
CA ASN A 135 10.16 -15.55 12.78
C ASN A 135 10.57 -15.10 11.37
N GLY A 136 11.43 -14.07 11.30
CA GLY A 136 11.92 -13.52 10.04
C GLY A 136 10.95 -12.60 9.28
N LYS A 137 9.71 -12.43 9.74
CA LYS A 137 8.70 -11.58 9.12
C LYS A 137 8.51 -10.28 9.90
N MET A 138 8.44 -9.17 9.18
CA MET A 138 8.09 -7.87 9.75
C MET A 138 6.60 -7.79 10.05
N PHE A 139 6.26 -7.11 11.13
CA PHE A 139 4.90 -6.75 11.52
C PHE A 139 4.84 -5.31 12.03
N PHE A 140 3.67 -4.70 11.91
CA PHE A 140 3.39 -3.34 12.36
C PHE A 140 2.28 -3.36 13.42
N VAL A 141 2.34 -2.38 14.34
CA VAL A 141 1.36 -2.11 15.40
C VAL A 141 1.34 -3.18 16.47
N MET A 142 1.06 -4.46 16.15
CA MET A 142 0.95 -5.51 17.15
C MET A 142 1.29 -6.89 16.57
N ALA A 143 1.82 -7.76 17.43
CA ALA A 143 1.88 -9.20 17.24
C ALA A 143 1.25 -9.86 18.47
N SER A 144 0.46 -10.90 18.28
CA SER A 144 -0.16 -11.66 19.36
C SER A 144 0.23 -13.13 19.31
N CYS A 145 0.22 -13.77 20.48
CA CYS A 145 0.43 -15.22 20.60
C CYS A 145 -0.56 -15.80 21.61
N GLY A 146 -0.71 -17.13 21.63
CA GLY A 146 -1.61 -17.83 22.52
C GLY A 146 -3.09 -17.61 22.14
N PHE A 147 -3.96 -17.37 23.13
CA PHE A 147 -5.40 -17.32 22.94
C PHE A 147 -5.86 -16.29 21.89
N ASP A 148 -5.32 -15.08 21.93
CA ASP A 148 -5.70 -14.02 20.97
C ASP A 148 -5.35 -14.41 19.54
N ALA A 149 -4.17 -15.00 19.32
CA ALA A 149 -3.76 -15.47 18.02
C ALA A 149 -4.65 -16.61 17.52
N ASP A 150 -5.07 -17.55 18.40
CA ASP A 150 -5.97 -18.64 18.06
C ASP A 150 -7.37 -18.12 17.66
N VAL A 151 -7.90 -17.14 18.40
CA VAL A 151 -9.18 -16.48 18.05
C VAL A 151 -9.11 -15.82 16.68
N VAL A 152 -8.07 -15.05 16.41
CA VAL A 152 -7.88 -14.40 15.10
C VAL A 152 -7.71 -15.42 13.99
N HIS A 153 -6.96 -16.49 14.22
CA HIS A 153 -6.76 -17.57 13.25
C HIS A 153 -8.10 -18.28 12.91
N ARG A 154 -8.90 -18.60 13.92
CA ARG A 154 -10.23 -19.20 13.73
C ARG A 154 -11.19 -18.28 12.99
N LEU A 155 -11.21 -16.99 13.31
CA LEU A 155 -12.00 -16.00 12.59
C LEU A 155 -11.56 -15.90 11.12
N HIS A 156 -10.26 -15.94 10.85
CA HIS A 156 -9.74 -15.93 9.48
C HIS A 156 -10.11 -17.19 8.69
N SER A 157 -10.04 -18.36 9.30
CA SER A 157 -10.38 -19.63 8.64
C SER A 157 -11.90 -19.77 8.36
N GLN A 158 -12.73 -19.09 9.14
CA GLN A 158 -14.20 -19.08 8.97
C GLN A 158 -14.70 -17.94 8.06
N ARG A 159 -13.83 -17.03 7.63
CA ARG A 159 -14.20 -15.88 6.78
C ARG A 159 -14.67 -16.33 5.40
N LYS A 160 -15.98 -16.41 5.24
CA LYS A 160 -16.68 -16.37 3.96
C LYS A 160 -17.41 -15.02 3.85
N GLY A 161 -16.66 -13.89 3.63
CA GLY A 161 -17.24 -12.56 3.47
C GLY A 161 -16.88 -11.55 4.59
N HIS A 162 -17.48 -10.34 4.52
CA HIS A 162 -17.23 -9.23 5.47
C HIS A 162 -17.75 -9.53 6.88
N ILE A 163 -16.95 -9.18 7.90
CA ILE A 163 -17.45 -9.09 9.29
C ILE A 163 -18.41 -7.89 9.36
N ARG A 164 -19.68 -8.14 9.64
CA ARG A 164 -20.58 -7.10 10.13
C ARG A 164 -20.23 -6.86 11.59
N HIS A 165 -19.79 -5.63 11.93
CA HIS A 165 -19.71 -5.24 13.33
C HIS A 165 -21.11 -5.27 13.92
N TRP A 166 -21.26 -6.03 15.00
CA TRP A 166 -22.44 -5.93 15.84
C TRP A 166 -22.33 -4.61 16.61
N SER A 167 -23.26 -3.71 16.33
CA SER A 167 -23.50 -2.50 17.16
C SER A 167 -24.33 -2.88 18.38
#